data_44667661439ba332860dc97c6b355293
#
_entry.id   44667661439ba332860dc97c6b355293
#
_cell.length_a   1.000
_cell.length_b   1.000
_cell.length_c   1.000
_cell.angle_alpha   90.00
_cell.angle_beta   90.00
_cell.angle_gamma   90.00
#
_symmetry.space_group_name_H-M   'P 1'
#
loop_
_entity.id
_entity.type
_entity.pdbx_description
1 polymer ?
#
loop_
_entity_poly.entity_id
_entity_poly.type
_entity_poly.pdbx_seq_one_letter_code
_entity_poly.pdbx_strand_id
1 'polypeptide(L)'
;MAMTAVVLPVLAILAAFAINAAHMQLTRTELSIATDAAARSAGRAFSEVQTVDAAVDAAVATAALNTVDGEPLRLRSGDNDGEIEFGRTVQHGGDGSRYHFVKIPTPAVRNGTVASAVRVHGKRLEDSLSGNVPLIIPGLLSTNDFETQHDSVAMQVDRDISLILDRSGSMDDIDFDWDYGENPFSTDAKDWAAGQGQLNRWWSGGRWRYSYANGHDSVTYQQYMYENYFNKGTPPTNAWQDLELAVNAFLDVLEGTSQEEQVSLASYSSSATLDTLLEKDLQIVRDKVAQLNTGGNTAIGKGMQEGIEGLIHSRARPFAAKTMVVMTDGNQNQTPWAENVAQSLVNNYLLTIHTVTFGDGANQQDMREVAAIGGGKHYHAATGEDLVRIFEEIANNLPTILTK
;
A
#
# COMPACT_ATOMS: atom_id res chain seq x y z
N MET A 1 -27.47 65.08 18.07
CA MET A 1 -26.31 64.87 18.95
C MET A 1 -26.57 63.77 20.03
N ALA A 2 -27.66 63.71 20.78
CA ALA A 2 -27.90 62.72 21.83
C ALA A 2 -28.00 61.24 21.25
N MET A 3 -28.63 61.08 20.08
CA MET A 3 -28.79 59.81 19.44
C MET A 3 -27.45 59.21 18.92
N THR A 4 -26.56 60.03 18.41
CA THR A 4 -25.21 59.61 17.94
C THR A 4 -24.31 59.25 19.13
N ALA A 5 -24.48 59.86 20.28
CA ALA A 5 -23.70 59.55 21.49
C ALA A 5 -24.01 58.17 22.10
N VAL A 6 -25.20 57.60 21.80
CA VAL A 6 -25.57 56.25 22.25
C VAL A 6 -25.31 55.17 21.15
N VAL A 7 -25.60 55.51 19.90
CA VAL A 7 -25.46 54.58 18.78
C VAL A 7 -23.99 54.23 18.50
N LEU A 8 -23.08 55.17 18.58
CA LEU A 8 -21.66 54.98 18.29
C LEU A 8 -20.96 53.99 19.25
N PRO A 9 -21.15 54.06 20.59
CA PRO A 9 -20.63 53.06 21.52
C PRO A 9 -21.22 51.67 21.30
N VAL A 10 -22.53 51.57 21.00
CA VAL A 10 -23.17 50.27 20.72
C VAL A 10 -22.59 49.60 19.47
N LEU A 11 -22.40 50.40 18.40
CA LEU A 11 -21.76 49.89 17.19
C LEU A 11 -20.30 49.48 17.43
N ALA A 12 -19.55 50.23 18.25
CA ALA A 12 -18.19 49.86 18.63
C ALA A 12 -18.12 48.56 19.42
N ILE A 13 -19.04 48.34 20.36
CA ILE A 13 -19.13 47.07 21.11
C ILE A 13 -19.47 45.91 20.18
N LEU A 14 -20.43 46.09 19.27
CA LEU A 14 -20.79 45.03 18.29
C LEU A 14 -19.63 44.70 17.34
N ALA A 15 -18.90 45.72 16.87
CA ALA A 15 -17.72 45.53 16.04
C ALA A 15 -16.60 44.80 16.80
N ALA A 16 -16.34 45.18 18.05
CA ALA A 16 -15.35 44.52 18.90
C ALA A 16 -15.73 43.04 19.17
N PHE A 17 -17.00 42.72 19.40
CA PHE A 17 -17.51 41.37 19.53
C PHE A 17 -17.29 40.58 18.24
N ALA A 18 -17.62 41.13 17.09
CA ALA A 18 -17.44 40.48 15.79
C ALA A 18 -15.97 40.18 15.50
N ILE A 19 -15.06 41.12 15.86
CA ILE A 19 -13.60 40.94 15.69
C ILE A 19 -13.11 39.75 16.55
N ASN A 20 -13.48 39.72 17.85
CA ASN A 20 -13.07 38.64 18.74
C ASN A 20 -13.68 37.28 18.28
N ALA A 21 -14.93 37.27 17.86
CA ALA A 21 -15.57 36.05 17.36
C ALA A 21 -14.89 35.52 16.09
N ALA A 22 -14.54 36.38 15.16
CA ALA A 22 -13.79 36.02 13.95
C ALA A 22 -12.38 35.48 14.29
N HIS A 23 -11.69 36.11 15.21
CA HIS A 23 -10.38 35.67 15.70
C HIS A 23 -10.45 34.30 16.37
N MET A 24 -11.42 34.08 17.25
CA MET A 24 -11.64 32.76 17.87
C MET A 24 -11.90 31.64 16.84
N GLN A 25 -12.66 31.92 15.79
CA GLN A 25 -12.92 30.94 14.73
C GLN A 25 -11.66 30.68 13.89
N LEU A 26 -10.90 31.71 13.54
CA LEU A 26 -9.63 31.56 12.83
C LEU A 26 -8.66 30.67 13.62
N THR A 27 -8.44 30.96 14.89
CA THR A 27 -7.54 30.23 15.78
C THR A 27 -7.98 28.76 15.94
N ARG A 28 -9.31 28.49 16.03
CA ARG A 28 -9.82 27.11 16.06
C ARG A 28 -9.53 26.36 14.78
N THR A 29 -9.63 27.03 13.63
CA THR A 29 -9.30 26.43 12.32
C THR A 29 -7.80 26.16 12.22
N GLU A 30 -6.95 27.09 12.63
CA GLU A 30 -5.49 26.90 12.67
C GLU A 30 -5.11 25.73 13.59
N LEU A 31 -5.72 25.63 14.78
CA LEU A 31 -5.48 24.53 15.71
C LEU A 31 -5.92 23.18 15.12
N SER A 32 -7.08 23.14 14.45
CA SER A 32 -7.53 21.93 13.77
C SER A 32 -6.53 21.48 12.69
N ILE A 33 -6.09 22.41 11.84
CA ILE A 33 -5.11 22.13 10.77
C ILE A 33 -3.78 21.64 11.36
N ALA A 34 -3.26 22.29 12.38
CA ALA A 34 -2.00 21.92 13.02
C ALA A 34 -2.08 20.55 13.70
N THR A 35 -3.19 20.25 14.38
CA THR A 35 -3.42 18.96 15.05
C THR A 35 -3.60 17.83 14.03
N ASP A 36 -4.37 18.06 12.96
CA ASP A 36 -4.56 17.10 11.87
C ASP A 36 -3.23 16.79 11.17
N ALA A 37 -2.39 17.79 10.93
CA ALA A 37 -1.07 17.60 10.34
C ALA A 37 -0.15 16.77 11.25
N ALA A 38 -0.13 17.07 12.55
CA ALA A 38 0.65 16.35 13.54
C ALA A 38 0.20 14.87 13.65
N ALA A 39 -1.12 14.62 13.67
CA ALA A 39 -1.67 13.26 13.73
C ALA A 39 -1.30 12.46 12.48
N ARG A 40 -1.40 13.04 11.27
CA ARG A 40 -0.98 12.39 10.01
C ARG A 40 0.49 12.03 10.02
N SER A 41 1.35 12.97 10.46
CA SER A 41 2.78 12.74 10.53
C SER A 41 3.14 11.64 11.52
N ALA A 42 2.49 11.64 12.70
CA ALA A 42 2.64 10.60 13.71
C ALA A 42 2.20 9.23 13.19
N GLY A 43 1.01 9.15 12.57
CA GLY A 43 0.47 7.91 12.00
C GLY A 43 1.36 7.34 10.91
N ARG A 44 1.90 8.21 10.04
CA ARG A 44 2.83 7.80 8.99
C ARG A 44 4.15 7.26 9.59
N ALA A 45 4.78 8.00 10.50
CA ALA A 45 6.01 7.58 11.14
C ALA A 45 5.81 6.28 11.94
N PHE A 46 4.65 6.12 12.58
CA PHE A 46 4.31 4.90 13.29
C PHE A 46 4.15 3.69 12.34
N SER A 47 3.57 3.91 11.15
CA SER A 47 3.48 2.87 10.11
C SER A 47 4.84 2.47 9.55
N GLU A 48 5.71 3.46 9.27
CA GLU A 48 7.00 3.23 8.60
C GLU A 48 8.07 2.64 9.54
N VAL A 49 8.15 3.16 10.78
CA VAL A 49 9.23 2.82 11.73
C VAL A 49 8.76 1.87 12.85
N GLN A 50 7.45 1.77 13.07
CA GLN A 50 6.79 0.93 14.06
C GLN A 50 7.28 1.15 15.51
N THR A 51 7.71 2.38 15.84
CA THR A 51 8.13 2.76 17.19
C THR A 51 7.34 3.96 17.71
N VAL A 52 7.06 3.93 19.01
CA VAL A 52 6.42 5.05 19.73
C VAL A 52 7.23 6.33 19.56
N ASP A 53 8.57 6.25 19.68
CA ASP A 53 9.45 7.42 19.63
C ASP A 53 9.40 8.10 18.26
N ALA A 54 9.46 7.35 17.16
CA ALA A 54 9.35 7.90 15.82
C ALA A 54 8.02 8.64 15.60
N ALA A 55 6.91 8.08 16.08
CA ALA A 55 5.60 8.71 15.98
C ALA A 55 5.50 9.99 16.82
N VAL A 56 6.02 9.96 18.06
CA VAL A 56 6.05 11.12 18.96
C VAL A 56 6.92 12.24 18.38
N ASP A 57 8.12 11.93 17.92
CA ASP A 57 9.04 12.90 17.33
C ASP A 57 8.44 13.54 16.06
N ALA A 58 7.80 12.75 15.21
CA ALA A 58 7.14 13.25 14.02
C ALA A 58 5.95 14.16 14.33
N ALA A 59 5.13 13.80 15.34
CA ALA A 59 4.02 14.63 15.81
C ALA A 59 4.51 16.00 16.34
N VAL A 60 5.48 15.97 17.25
CA VAL A 60 6.06 17.18 17.89
C VAL A 60 6.71 18.07 16.85
N ALA A 61 7.52 17.51 15.96
CA ALA A 61 8.18 18.28 14.89
C ALA A 61 7.16 18.92 13.94
N THR A 62 6.13 18.18 13.52
CA THR A 62 5.11 18.72 12.62
C THR A 62 4.23 19.77 13.30
N ALA A 63 3.84 19.57 14.56
CA ALA A 63 3.10 20.57 15.32
C ALA A 63 3.90 21.88 15.44
N ALA A 64 5.19 21.81 15.74
CA ALA A 64 6.06 22.98 15.87
C ALA A 64 6.24 23.78 14.56
N LEU A 65 6.05 23.16 13.40
CA LEU A 65 6.06 23.82 12.09
C LEU A 65 4.75 24.55 11.77
N ASN A 66 3.67 24.29 12.50
CA ASN A 66 2.36 24.88 12.29
C ASN A 66 2.05 25.89 13.41
N THR A 67 1.71 27.11 13.02
CA THR A 67 1.39 28.18 13.98
C THR A 67 -0.11 28.23 14.27
N VAL A 68 -0.44 28.55 15.52
CA VAL A 68 -1.80 28.78 15.99
C VAL A 68 -1.77 30.15 16.71
N ASP A 69 -2.47 31.13 16.18
CA ASP A 69 -2.38 32.54 16.62
C ASP A 69 -0.94 33.10 16.55
N GLY A 70 -0.22 32.76 15.47
CA GLY A 70 1.16 33.19 15.23
C GLY A 70 2.24 32.46 16.04
N GLU A 71 1.89 31.63 17.00
CA GLU A 71 2.82 30.87 17.83
C GLU A 71 2.83 29.38 17.44
N PRO A 72 4.00 28.71 17.43
CA PRO A 72 4.10 27.27 17.15
C PRO A 72 3.26 26.44 18.12
N LEU A 73 2.53 25.44 17.60
CA LEU A 73 1.84 24.48 18.45
C LEU A 73 2.86 23.55 19.11
N ARG A 74 2.85 23.48 20.43
CA ARG A 74 3.73 22.62 21.24
C ARG A 74 2.93 21.49 21.86
N LEU A 75 3.40 20.28 21.66
CA LEU A 75 2.78 19.05 22.18
C LEU A 75 3.63 18.47 23.32
N ARG A 76 2.96 18.02 24.37
CA ARG A 76 3.58 17.28 25.48
C ARG A 76 3.78 15.82 25.07
N SER A 77 5.01 15.30 25.20
CA SER A 77 5.43 13.98 24.70
C SER A 77 5.52 12.89 25.76
N GLY A 78 5.00 13.10 26.99
CA GLY A 78 5.09 12.13 28.07
C GLY A 78 4.20 10.88 27.85
N ASP A 79 4.66 9.72 28.29
CA ASP A 79 3.92 8.45 28.11
C ASP A 79 2.60 8.38 28.91
N ASN A 80 2.50 9.11 30.02
CA ASN A 80 1.31 9.10 30.89
C ASN A 80 0.44 10.36 30.76
N ASP A 81 1.08 11.51 30.57
CA ASP A 81 0.45 12.84 30.53
C ASP A 81 0.64 13.53 29.17
N GLY A 82 1.13 12.80 28.19
CA GLY A 82 1.35 13.28 26.84
C GLY A 82 0.07 13.59 26.10
N GLU A 83 0.21 14.47 25.11
CA GLU A 83 -0.87 14.85 24.18
C GLU A 83 -0.87 13.98 22.91
N ILE A 84 -0.02 12.93 22.88
CA ILE A 84 0.06 11.94 21.83
C ILE A 84 -0.27 10.58 22.46
N GLU A 85 -1.33 9.96 22.02
CA GLU A 85 -1.83 8.70 22.54
C GLU A 85 -1.85 7.64 21.47
N PHE A 86 -1.56 6.40 21.88
CA PHE A 86 -1.61 5.22 21.03
C PHE A 86 -2.82 4.38 21.34
N GLY A 87 -3.35 3.68 20.35
CA GLY A 87 -4.53 2.87 20.55
C GLY A 87 -4.93 2.09 19.31
N ARG A 88 -6.18 1.67 19.32
CA ARG A 88 -6.83 1.05 18.17
C ARG A 88 -8.17 1.74 17.92
N THR A 89 -8.62 1.69 16.69
CA THR A 89 -9.97 2.13 16.34
C THR A 89 -10.89 0.92 16.32
N VAL A 90 -12.06 1.04 16.92
CA VAL A 90 -13.12 0.02 16.91
C VAL A 90 -14.40 0.63 16.40
N GLN A 91 -15.18 -0.15 15.68
CA GLN A 91 -16.50 0.24 15.26
C GLN A 91 -17.56 -0.44 16.12
N HIS A 92 -18.41 0.32 16.76
CA HIS A 92 -19.51 -0.17 17.57
C HIS A 92 -20.83 0.08 16.83
N GLY A 93 -21.49 -1.00 16.41
CA GLY A 93 -22.79 -0.93 15.73
C GLY A 93 -22.65 -1.11 14.21
N GLY A 94 -23.71 -1.56 13.54
CA GLY A 94 -23.72 -1.95 12.13
C GLY A 94 -23.25 -0.90 11.13
N ASP A 95 -23.38 -1.22 9.87
CA ASP A 95 -22.95 -0.41 8.71
C ASP A 95 -23.18 1.10 8.89
N GLY A 96 -22.12 1.90 8.76
CA GLY A 96 -22.14 3.35 8.82
C GLY A 96 -21.85 3.97 10.20
N SER A 97 -21.58 3.18 11.26
CA SER A 97 -21.13 3.74 12.53
C SER A 97 -19.70 4.28 12.44
N ARG A 98 -19.44 5.38 13.19
CA ARG A 98 -18.10 5.98 13.24
C ARG A 98 -17.12 5.10 14.00
N TYR A 99 -15.86 5.17 13.63
CA TYR A 99 -14.78 4.58 14.40
C TYR A 99 -14.61 5.30 15.75
N HIS A 100 -14.37 4.54 16.80
CA HIS A 100 -14.03 5.03 18.12
C HIS A 100 -12.61 4.66 18.48
N PHE A 101 -11.84 5.63 18.93
CA PHE A 101 -10.49 5.40 19.40
C PHE A 101 -10.54 4.76 20.80
N VAL A 102 -9.87 3.62 20.93
CA VAL A 102 -9.66 2.93 22.21
C VAL A 102 -8.18 3.04 22.58
N LYS A 103 -7.88 3.81 23.63
CA LYS A 103 -6.53 4.04 24.11
C LYS A 103 -5.90 2.74 24.61
N ILE A 104 -4.62 2.53 24.23
CA ILE A 104 -3.71 1.55 24.80
C ILE A 104 -2.65 2.34 25.57
N PRO A 105 -2.31 1.96 26.83
CA PRO A 105 -1.23 2.64 27.54
C PRO A 105 0.06 2.65 26.74
N THR A 106 0.69 3.81 26.57
CA THR A 106 1.92 3.97 25.79
C THR A 106 3.06 3.02 26.23
N PRO A 107 3.27 2.78 27.56
CA PRO A 107 4.24 1.78 27.99
C PRO A 107 3.92 0.35 27.51
N ALA A 108 2.65 -0.02 27.35
CA ALA A 108 2.30 -1.33 26.82
C ALA A 108 2.63 -1.44 25.32
N VAL A 109 2.42 -0.36 24.55
CA VAL A 109 2.82 -0.31 23.12
C VAL A 109 4.35 -0.42 22.99
N ARG A 110 5.12 0.27 23.83
CA ARG A 110 6.60 0.14 23.90
C ARG A 110 7.05 -1.29 24.21
N ASN A 111 6.26 -2.04 24.96
CA ASN A 111 6.52 -3.43 25.31
C ASN A 111 5.92 -4.46 24.33
N GLY A 112 5.53 -4.02 23.13
CA GLY A 112 5.09 -4.91 22.04
C GLY A 112 3.59 -5.11 21.94
N THR A 113 2.75 -4.38 22.69
CA THR A 113 1.30 -4.40 22.44
C THR A 113 1.00 -3.66 21.15
N VAL A 114 0.32 -4.31 20.23
CA VAL A 114 0.00 -3.77 18.90
C VAL A 114 -1.01 -2.62 19.02
N ALA A 115 -0.64 -1.47 18.47
CA ALA A 115 -1.51 -0.31 18.28
C ALA A 115 -1.67 -0.03 16.78
N SER A 116 -2.87 0.36 16.35
CA SER A 116 -3.18 0.67 14.95
C SER A 116 -3.65 2.12 14.74
N ALA A 117 -3.59 2.94 15.77
CA ALA A 117 -4.00 4.33 15.71
C ALA A 117 -3.18 5.22 16.65
N VAL A 118 -2.97 6.47 16.21
CA VAL A 118 -2.36 7.53 17.01
C VAL A 118 -3.36 8.68 17.12
N ARG A 119 -3.64 9.13 18.35
CA ARG A 119 -4.45 10.32 18.63
C ARG A 119 -3.56 11.46 19.11
N VAL A 120 -3.76 12.64 18.56
CA VAL A 120 -3.08 13.86 18.97
C VAL A 120 -4.10 14.85 19.52
N HIS A 121 -3.81 15.42 20.69
CA HIS A 121 -4.59 16.44 21.34
C HIS A 121 -3.90 17.81 21.15
N GLY A 122 -4.36 18.60 20.22
CA GLY A 122 -3.93 20.01 20.08
C GLY A 122 -4.63 20.88 21.11
N LYS A 123 -3.85 21.57 21.95
CA LYS A 123 -4.37 22.37 23.06
C LYS A 123 -3.81 23.78 23.10
N ARG A 124 -4.69 24.74 23.26
CA ARG A 124 -4.43 26.12 23.63
C ARG A 124 -5.25 26.41 24.92
N LEU A 125 -4.75 25.84 26.02
CA LEU A 125 -5.34 25.91 27.37
C LEU A 125 -4.32 26.54 28.31
N GLU A 126 -4.76 27.09 29.45
CA GLU A 126 -3.88 27.69 30.44
C GLU A 126 -2.77 26.73 30.91
N ASP A 127 -3.10 25.44 31.06
CA ASP A 127 -2.17 24.39 31.52
C ASP A 127 -1.42 23.69 30.38
N SER A 128 -1.67 24.04 29.10
CA SER A 128 -0.95 23.47 27.95
C SER A 128 0.42 24.13 27.72
N LEU A 129 1.32 23.45 26.98
CA LEU A 129 2.64 24.01 26.62
C LEU A 129 2.53 25.25 25.71
N SER A 130 1.44 25.39 24.99
CA SER A 130 1.19 26.53 24.09
C SER A 130 0.40 27.66 24.76
N GLY A 131 -0.12 27.47 25.97
CA GLY A 131 -0.94 28.44 26.70
C GLY A 131 -2.28 28.76 26.01
N ASN A 132 -3.09 29.59 26.67
CA ASN A 132 -4.34 30.13 26.14
C ASN A 132 -4.08 31.15 25.00
N VAL A 133 -5.13 31.64 24.36
CA VAL A 133 -5.08 32.59 23.24
C VAL A 133 -5.59 33.93 23.68
N PRO A 134 -4.79 35.02 23.56
CA PRO A 134 -5.24 36.35 23.93
C PRO A 134 -6.33 36.85 22.96
N LEU A 135 -7.32 37.53 23.47
CA LEU A 135 -8.32 38.23 22.65
C LEU A 135 -7.72 39.50 22.03
N ILE A 136 -8.09 39.82 20.79
CA ILE A 136 -7.66 41.04 20.11
C ILE A 136 -8.18 42.28 20.87
N ILE A 137 -9.42 42.20 21.38
CA ILE A 137 -10.01 43.28 22.20
C ILE A 137 -10.35 42.67 23.56
N PRO A 138 -9.43 42.78 24.55
CA PRO A 138 -9.62 42.19 25.87
C PRO A 138 -10.69 42.88 26.68
N GLY A 139 -11.26 42.18 27.68
CA GLY A 139 -12.23 42.72 28.63
C GLY A 139 -13.66 42.85 28.13
N LEU A 140 -13.93 42.70 26.83
CA LEU A 140 -15.27 42.81 26.25
C LEU A 140 -16.20 41.68 26.71
N LEU A 141 -15.68 40.44 26.88
CA LEU A 141 -16.38 39.24 27.33
C LEU A 141 -16.10 38.93 28.80
N SER A 142 -15.66 39.91 29.59
CA SER A 142 -15.19 39.72 30.97
C SER A 142 -13.95 38.81 31.09
N THR A 143 -13.29 38.50 29.98
CA THR A 143 -12.04 37.75 29.91
C THR A 143 -11.04 38.47 28.99
N ASN A 144 -9.77 38.15 29.14
CA ASN A 144 -8.70 38.70 28.27
C ASN A 144 -8.23 37.70 27.24
N ASP A 145 -8.63 36.44 27.37
CA ASP A 145 -8.20 35.30 26.59
C ASP A 145 -9.32 34.28 26.42
N PHE A 146 -9.09 33.29 25.59
CA PHE A 146 -9.96 32.13 25.44
C PHE A 146 -9.15 30.84 25.29
N GLU A 147 -9.82 29.76 25.57
CA GLU A 147 -9.27 28.41 25.48
C GLU A 147 -9.91 27.62 24.32
N THR A 148 -9.11 26.77 23.70
CA THR A 148 -9.59 25.87 22.66
C THR A 148 -8.73 24.61 22.56
N GLN A 149 -9.36 23.51 22.18
CA GLN A 149 -8.70 22.22 21.94
C GLN A 149 -9.28 21.54 20.72
N HIS A 150 -8.48 20.67 20.11
CA HIS A 150 -8.89 19.84 19.00
C HIS A 150 -8.20 18.47 19.10
N ASP A 151 -8.96 17.41 18.80
CA ASP A 151 -8.45 16.04 18.80
C ASP A 151 -8.43 15.53 17.37
N SER A 152 -7.34 14.91 16.97
CA SER A 152 -7.22 14.24 15.67
C SER A 152 -6.69 12.82 15.84
N VAL A 153 -7.27 11.86 15.11
CA VAL A 153 -6.87 10.45 15.13
C VAL A 153 -6.41 10.05 13.74
N ALA A 154 -5.15 9.68 13.63
CA ALA A 154 -4.64 8.94 12.49
C ALA A 154 -4.72 7.46 12.80
N MET A 155 -5.38 6.71 11.95
CA MET A 155 -5.46 5.25 12.08
C MET A 155 -4.77 4.59 10.89
N GLN A 156 -4.12 3.49 11.15
CA GLN A 156 -3.79 2.52 10.13
C GLN A 156 -5.08 1.76 9.80
N VAL A 157 -5.41 1.74 8.53
CA VAL A 157 -6.59 1.01 8.06
C VAL A 157 -6.15 -0.40 7.71
N ASP A 158 -6.90 -1.39 8.18
CA ASP A 158 -6.79 -2.75 7.65
C ASP A 158 -6.86 -2.72 6.13
N ARG A 159 -6.10 -3.58 5.48
CA ARG A 159 -5.97 -3.59 4.02
C ARG A 159 -6.43 -4.92 3.47
N ASP A 160 -7.35 -4.87 2.52
CA ASP A 160 -7.74 -5.99 1.67
C ASP A 160 -7.09 -5.78 0.31
N ILE A 161 -6.16 -6.67 -0.04
CA ILE A 161 -5.31 -6.53 -1.21
C ILE A 161 -5.64 -7.66 -2.19
N SER A 162 -5.83 -7.33 -3.46
CA SER A 162 -5.92 -8.31 -4.53
C SER A 162 -4.68 -8.22 -5.42
N LEU A 163 -3.88 -9.28 -5.42
CA LEU A 163 -2.79 -9.46 -6.37
C LEU A 163 -3.35 -10.07 -7.64
N ILE A 164 -3.04 -9.46 -8.80
CA ILE A 164 -3.46 -9.91 -10.11
C ILE A 164 -2.23 -10.13 -10.96
N LEU A 165 -1.89 -11.41 -11.14
CA LEU A 165 -0.63 -11.84 -11.71
C LEU A 165 -0.81 -12.32 -13.14
N ASP A 166 0.07 -11.84 -14.02
CA ASP A 166 0.23 -12.34 -15.37
C ASP A 166 0.92 -13.70 -15.34
N ARG A 167 0.31 -14.68 -15.98
CA ARG A 167 0.90 -15.99 -16.25
C ARG A 167 0.82 -16.33 -17.74
N SER A 168 0.82 -15.32 -18.61
CA SER A 168 0.86 -15.50 -20.07
C SER A 168 2.16 -16.16 -20.52
N GLY A 169 2.22 -16.55 -21.79
CA GLY A 169 3.37 -17.29 -22.34
C GLY A 169 4.68 -16.52 -22.28
N SER A 170 4.64 -15.18 -22.34
CA SER A 170 5.82 -14.33 -22.23
C SER A 170 6.53 -14.44 -20.88
N MET A 171 5.76 -14.72 -19.80
CA MET A 171 6.34 -14.93 -18.47
C MET A 171 7.29 -16.13 -18.38
N ASP A 172 7.26 -17.04 -19.35
CA ASP A 172 8.13 -18.21 -19.44
C ASP A 172 9.38 -17.99 -20.31
N ASP A 173 9.43 -16.85 -21.00
CA ASP A 173 10.54 -16.54 -21.87
C ASP A 173 11.81 -16.24 -21.05
N ILE A 174 12.93 -16.84 -21.47
CA ILE A 174 14.26 -16.58 -20.92
C ILE A 174 15.19 -16.16 -22.06
N ASP A 175 15.92 -15.10 -21.86
CA ASP A 175 17.00 -14.71 -22.75
C ASP A 175 18.35 -15.27 -22.25
N PHE A 176 18.70 -16.45 -22.78
CA PHE A 176 19.99 -17.05 -22.51
C PHE A 176 21.08 -16.46 -23.42
N ASP A 177 22.14 -15.95 -22.85
CA ASP A 177 23.34 -15.53 -23.57
C ASP A 177 24.17 -16.74 -24.06
N TRP A 178 23.67 -17.41 -25.11
CA TRP A 178 24.35 -18.50 -25.76
C TRP A 178 25.45 -17.98 -26.70
N ASP A 179 26.66 -18.48 -26.51
CA ASP A 179 27.76 -18.17 -27.46
C ASP A 179 27.51 -18.84 -28.80
N TYR A 180 28.19 -18.32 -29.85
CA TYR A 180 28.09 -18.86 -31.21
C TYR A 180 28.46 -20.34 -31.23
N GLY A 181 27.52 -21.19 -31.62
CA GLY A 181 27.68 -22.65 -31.69
C GLY A 181 27.19 -23.39 -30.45
N GLU A 182 26.85 -22.72 -29.37
CA GLU A 182 26.18 -23.32 -28.23
C GLU A 182 24.71 -23.57 -28.55
N ASN A 183 24.29 -24.82 -28.39
CA ASN A 183 22.91 -25.21 -28.61
C ASN A 183 22.51 -26.33 -27.60
N PRO A 184 21.73 -26.01 -26.56
CA PRO A 184 21.31 -26.99 -25.57
C PRO A 184 20.46 -28.10 -26.20
N PHE A 185 19.88 -27.88 -27.36
CA PHE A 185 19.07 -28.86 -28.09
C PHE A 185 19.84 -29.64 -29.16
N SER A 186 21.15 -29.49 -29.26
CA SER A 186 21.98 -30.34 -30.10
C SER A 186 21.92 -31.82 -29.67
N THR A 187 22.27 -32.73 -30.59
CA THR A 187 22.24 -34.15 -30.25
C THR A 187 23.21 -34.49 -29.12
N ASP A 188 24.44 -33.94 -29.18
CA ASP A 188 25.46 -34.17 -28.16
C ASP A 188 25.06 -33.67 -26.80
N ALA A 189 24.49 -32.44 -26.74
CA ALA A 189 23.96 -31.85 -25.51
C ALA A 189 22.82 -32.67 -24.90
N LYS A 190 21.87 -33.11 -25.74
CA LYS A 190 20.76 -33.98 -25.30
C LYS A 190 21.24 -35.35 -24.84
N ASP A 191 22.22 -35.96 -25.50
CA ASP A 191 22.79 -37.27 -25.10
C ASP A 191 23.51 -37.11 -23.75
N TRP A 192 24.26 -36.05 -23.54
CA TRP A 192 24.89 -35.76 -22.27
C TRP A 192 23.81 -35.56 -21.16
N ALA A 193 22.84 -34.73 -21.43
CA ALA A 193 21.74 -34.43 -20.48
C ALA A 193 20.92 -35.68 -20.11
N ALA A 194 20.71 -36.59 -21.07
CA ALA A 194 20.08 -37.90 -20.80
C ALA A 194 20.91 -38.74 -19.85
N GLY A 195 22.26 -38.70 -20.00
CA GLY A 195 23.20 -39.34 -19.09
C GLY A 195 23.16 -38.78 -17.67
N GLN A 196 22.74 -37.48 -17.50
CA GLN A 196 22.60 -36.83 -16.24
C GLN A 196 21.17 -36.90 -15.65
N GLY A 197 20.25 -37.62 -16.33
CA GLY A 197 18.87 -37.77 -15.86
C GLY A 197 17.95 -36.58 -16.08
N GLN A 198 18.41 -35.58 -16.88
CA GLN A 198 17.59 -34.40 -17.21
C GLN A 198 16.60 -34.67 -18.34
N LEU A 199 16.93 -35.63 -19.20
CA LEU A 199 16.08 -36.10 -20.29
C LEU A 199 15.91 -37.62 -20.21
N ASN A 200 14.72 -38.10 -20.56
CA ASN A 200 14.50 -39.49 -20.93
C ASN A 200 14.86 -39.68 -22.40
N ARG A 201 15.55 -40.80 -22.75
CA ARG A 201 15.98 -41.12 -24.11
C ARG A 201 15.52 -42.51 -24.52
N TRP A 202 14.95 -42.64 -25.72
CA TRP A 202 14.57 -43.92 -26.29
C TRP A 202 14.73 -43.97 -27.81
N TRP A 203 14.93 -45.13 -28.34
CA TRP A 203 15.06 -45.35 -29.79
C TRP A 203 13.69 -45.57 -30.42
N SER A 204 13.32 -44.79 -31.43
CA SER A 204 12.05 -44.94 -32.15
C SER A 204 12.14 -44.37 -33.58
N GLY A 205 11.65 -45.17 -34.55
CA GLY A 205 11.61 -44.74 -35.97
C GLY A 205 12.97 -44.41 -36.56
N GLY A 206 14.02 -45.16 -36.21
CA GLY A 206 15.38 -45.00 -36.77
C GLY A 206 16.16 -43.83 -36.20
N ARG A 207 15.70 -43.19 -35.11
CA ARG A 207 16.36 -42.06 -34.43
C ARG A 207 16.15 -42.08 -32.94
N TRP A 208 17.06 -41.39 -32.20
CA TRP A 208 16.87 -41.10 -30.78
C TRP A 208 15.76 -40.09 -30.57
N ARG A 209 14.94 -40.33 -29.58
CA ARG A 209 13.88 -39.42 -29.10
C ARG A 209 14.19 -39.04 -27.68
N TYR A 210 13.77 -37.81 -27.30
CA TYR A 210 13.98 -37.24 -25.99
C TYR A 210 12.68 -36.64 -25.46
N SER A 211 12.48 -36.72 -24.17
CA SER A 211 11.48 -35.92 -23.42
C SER A 211 12.09 -35.48 -22.11
N TYR A 212 11.58 -34.42 -21.56
CA TYR A 212 12.03 -34.00 -20.24
C TYR A 212 11.78 -35.07 -19.19
N ALA A 213 12.70 -35.19 -18.23
CA ALA A 213 12.51 -36.09 -17.09
C ALA A 213 11.42 -35.54 -16.16
N ASN A 214 10.89 -36.36 -15.25
CA ASN A 214 9.83 -35.94 -14.33
C ASN A 214 10.29 -34.71 -13.49
N GLY A 215 9.48 -33.65 -13.49
CA GLY A 215 9.75 -32.40 -12.78
C GLY A 215 10.60 -31.38 -13.56
N HIS A 216 10.96 -31.69 -14.82
CA HIS A 216 11.67 -30.78 -15.69
C HIS A 216 10.78 -30.32 -16.86
N ASP A 217 11.03 -29.07 -17.31
CA ASP A 217 10.44 -28.47 -18.48
C ASP A 217 11.54 -27.86 -19.38
N SER A 218 11.16 -27.06 -20.36
CA SER A 218 12.13 -26.40 -21.26
C SER A 218 13.02 -25.43 -20.53
N VAL A 219 12.48 -24.70 -19.55
CA VAL A 219 13.18 -23.66 -18.80
C VAL A 219 14.22 -24.28 -17.89
N THR A 220 13.79 -25.16 -17.00
CA THR A 220 14.67 -25.86 -16.04
C THR A 220 15.75 -26.67 -16.75
N TYR A 221 15.43 -27.26 -17.91
CA TYR A 221 16.40 -27.94 -18.75
C TYR A 221 17.47 -27.01 -19.30
N GLN A 222 17.08 -25.88 -19.86
CA GLN A 222 18.03 -24.91 -20.42
C GLN A 222 18.90 -24.27 -19.32
N GLN A 223 18.33 -23.94 -18.16
CA GLN A 223 19.06 -23.46 -16.99
C GLN A 223 20.12 -24.48 -16.54
N TYR A 224 19.74 -25.75 -16.46
CA TYR A 224 20.67 -26.82 -16.11
C TYR A 224 21.81 -26.94 -17.14
N MET A 225 21.48 -26.86 -18.43
CA MET A 225 22.49 -26.91 -19.50
C MET A 225 23.42 -25.73 -19.48
N TYR A 226 22.90 -24.52 -19.20
CA TYR A 226 23.66 -23.29 -19.09
C TYR A 226 24.74 -23.39 -18.00
N GLU A 227 24.35 -23.84 -16.84
CA GLU A 227 25.24 -23.99 -15.69
C GLU A 227 26.22 -25.18 -15.84
N ASN A 228 25.70 -26.36 -16.19
CA ASN A 228 26.43 -27.62 -16.00
C ASN A 228 27.10 -28.16 -17.28
N TYR A 229 26.55 -27.88 -18.46
CA TYR A 229 27.13 -28.34 -19.72
C TYR A 229 27.99 -27.27 -20.38
N PHE A 230 27.49 -26.04 -20.44
CA PHE A 230 28.22 -24.91 -21.02
C PHE A 230 29.08 -24.17 -20.00
N ASN A 231 28.92 -24.41 -18.69
CA ASN A 231 29.70 -23.83 -17.60
C ASN A 231 29.68 -22.29 -17.60
N LYS A 232 28.55 -21.68 -17.92
CA LYS A 232 28.39 -20.22 -17.99
C LYS A 232 28.11 -19.55 -16.66
N GLY A 233 28.02 -20.34 -15.57
CA GLY A 233 27.72 -19.82 -14.22
C GLY A 233 26.22 -19.90 -13.88
N THR A 234 25.75 -19.01 -13.04
CA THR A 234 24.34 -18.98 -12.61
C THR A 234 23.43 -18.69 -13.80
N PRO A 235 22.45 -19.55 -14.10
CA PRO A 235 21.56 -19.34 -15.23
C PRO A 235 20.62 -18.14 -14.98
N PRO A 236 20.21 -17.44 -16.04
CA PRO A 236 19.18 -16.40 -15.93
C PRO A 236 17.85 -17.00 -15.49
N THR A 237 17.05 -16.21 -14.79
CA THR A 237 15.68 -16.50 -14.41
C THR A 237 14.70 -16.07 -15.51
N ASN A 238 13.52 -16.67 -15.58
CA ASN A 238 12.43 -16.15 -16.40
C ASN A 238 11.59 -15.13 -15.59
N ALA A 239 10.74 -14.41 -16.31
CA ALA A 239 9.88 -13.39 -15.69
C ALA A 239 8.97 -13.97 -14.60
N TRP A 240 8.53 -15.24 -14.73
CA TRP A 240 7.72 -15.91 -13.72
C TRP A 240 8.50 -16.18 -12.44
N GLN A 241 9.72 -16.69 -12.53
CA GLN A 241 10.59 -16.95 -11.37
C GLN A 241 10.90 -15.64 -10.61
N ASP A 242 11.16 -14.55 -11.34
CA ASP A 242 11.37 -13.24 -10.75
C ASP A 242 10.11 -12.71 -10.06
N LEU A 243 8.93 -12.96 -10.66
CA LEU A 243 7.64 -12.60 -10.07
C LEU A 243 7.36 -13.39 -8.78
N GLU A 244 7.64 -14.69 -8.76
CA GLU A 244 7.50 -15.50 -7.54
C GLU A 244 8.35 -14.96 -6.39
N LEU A 245 9.59 -14.56 -6.67
CA LEU A 245 10.48 -13.93 -5.68
C LEU A 245 9.89 -12.59 -5.21
N ALA A 246 9.42 -11.76 -6.13
CA ALA A 246 8.83 -10.46 -5.79
C ALA A 246 7.54 -10.58 -4.97
N VAL A 247 6.67 -11.53 -5.30
CA VAL A 247 5.46 -11.81 -4.52
C VAL A 247 5.81 -12.30 -3.12
N ASN A 248 6.80 -13.18 -2.98
CA ASN A 248 7.25 -13.64 -1.67
C ASN A 248 7.77 -12.47 -0.82
N ALA A 249 8.61 -11.60 -1.38
CA ALA A 249 9.12 -10.41 -0.70
C ALA A 249 7.98 -9.46 -0.28
N PHE A 250 6.98 -9.26 -1.15
CA PHE A 250 5.78 -8.49 -0.84
C PHE A 250 5.04 -9.06 0.38
N LEU A 251 4.81 -10.37 0.39
CA LEU A 251 4.11 -11.05 1.48
C LEU A 251 4.92 -11.04 2.78
N ASP A 252 6.25 -11.14 2.71
CA ASP A 252 7.14 -11.02 3.87
C ASP A 252 7.05 -9.63 4.52
N VAL A 253 6.98 -8.56 3.71
CA VAL A 253 6.78 -7.19 4.21
C VAL A 253 5.43 -7.09 4.93
N LEU A 254 4.35 -7.63 4.35
CA LEU A 254 3.02 -7.59 4.96
C LEU A 254 2.97 -8.38 6.28
N GLU A 255 3.61 -9.54 6.38
CA GLU A 255 3.70 -10.31 7.62
C GLU A 255 4.47 -9.57 8.72
N GLY A 256 5.41 -8.70 8.35
CA GLY A 256 6.17 -7.85 9.26
C GLY A 256 5.40 -6.65 9.79
N THR A 257 4.23 -6.31 9.22
CA THR A 257 3.44 -5.14 9.63
C THR A 257 2.60 -5.44 10.87
N SER A 258 2.26 -4.38 11.61
CA SER A 258 1.36 -4.48 12.78
C SER A 258 -0.13 -4.50 12.40
N GLN A 259 -0.43 -4.47 11.10
CA GLN A 259 -1.79 -4.43 10.57
C GLN A 259 -2.26 -5.84 10.26
N GLU A 260 -3.56 -6.10 10.43
CA GLU A 260 -4.16 -7.30 9.87
C GLU A 260 -4.43 -7.10 8.38
N GLU A 261 -3.58 -7.66 7.54
CA GLU A 261 -3.75 -7.62 6.11
C GLU A 261 -4.37 -8.91 5.60
N GLN A 262 -5.15 -8.80 4.55
CA GLN A 262 -5.69 -9.94 3.83
C GLN A 262 -5.34 -9.80 2.37
N VAL A 263 -4.86 -10.89 1.78
CA VAL A 263 -4.45 -10.93 0.37
C VAL A 263 -5.26 -11.98 -0.37
N SER A 264 -5.88 -11.59 -1.48
CA SER A 264 -6.43 -12.51 -2.47
C SER A 264 -5.53 -12.56 -3.69
N LEU A 265 -5.55 -13.68 -4.39
CA LEU A 265 -4.79 -13.91 -5.61
C LEU A 265 -5.75 -14.17 -6.77
N ALA A 266 -5.58 -13.43 -7.83
CA ALA A 266 -6.14 -13.76 -9.14
C ALA A 266 -4.99 -13.87 -10.16
N SER A 267 -5.09 -14.80 -11.07
CA SER A 267 -4.13 -14.93 -12.17
C SER A 267 -4.82 -14.96 -13.52
N TYR A 268 -4.12 -14.51 -14.53
CA TYR A 268 -4.66 -14.47 -15.89
C TYR A 268 -3.66 -14.91 -16.95
N SER A 269 -4.20 -15.47 -18.01
CA SER A 269 -3.55 -15.70 -19.30
C SER A 269 -4.58 -15.46 -20.41
N SER A 270 -4.95 -16.44 -21.21
CA SER A 270 -6.11 -16.37 -22.14
C SER A 270 -7.45 -16.29 -21.40
N SER A 271 -7.52 -16.84 -20.21
CA SER A 271 -8.61 -16.76 -19.22
C SER A 271 -8.05 -16.27 -17.89
N ALA A 272 -8.92 -15.93 -16.97
CA ALA A 272 -8.54 -15.57 -15.61
C ALA A 272 -9.25 -16.45 -14.58
N THR A 273 -8.67 -16.53 -13.39
CA THR A 273 -9.22 -17.25 -12.25
C THR A 273 -8.95 -16.47 -10.96
N LEU A 274 -9.91 -16.49 -10.04
CA LEU A 274 -9.67 -16.13 -8.65
C LEU A 274 -9.08 -17.37 -7.96
N ASP A 275 -7.79 -17.34 -7.69
CA ASP A 275 -7.01 -18.50 -7.23
C ASP A 275 -7.09 -18.69 -5.72
N THR A 276 -7.12 -17.57 -4.94
CA THR A 276 -7.44 -17.56 -3.52
C THR A 276 -8.40 -16.42 -3.19
N LEU A 277 -9.27 -16.65 -2.22
CA LEU A 277 -10.01 -15.58 -1.56
C LEU A 277 -9.07 -14.77 -0.67
N LEU A 278 -9.56 -13.70 -0.05
CA LEU A 278 -8.82 -12.96 0.97
C LEU A 278 -8.41 -13.89 2.11
N GLU A 279 -7.12 -14.04 2.31
CA GLU A 279 -6.49 -14.89 3.31
C GLU A 279 -5.63 -14.03 4.27
N LYS A 280 -5.70 -14.33 5.56
CA LYS A 280 -4.80 -13.78 6.59
C LYS A 280 -3.52 -14.58 6.71
N ASP A 281 -3.63 -15.90 6.47
CA ASP A 281 -2.48 -16.79 6.37
C ASP A 281 -1.88 -16.65 4.97
N LEU A 282 -0.85 -15.82 4.85
CA LEU A 282 -0.23 -15.50 3.56
C LEU A 282 0.54 -16.68 2.96
N GLN A 283 0.82 -17.74 3.75
CA GLN A 283 1.40 -18.97 3.23
C GLN A 283 0.49 -19.64 2.21
N ILE A 284 -0.84 -19.55 2.37
CA ILE A 284 -1.81 -20.06 1.39
C ILE A 284 -1.63 -19.40 0.01
N VAL A 285 -1.34 -18.09 0.01
CA VAL A 285 -1.09 -17.32 -1.23
C VAL A 285 0.22 -17.77 -1.88
N ARG A 286 1.31 -17.93 -1.08
CA ARG A 286 2.61 -18.44 -1.57
C ARG A 286 2.48 -19.80 -2.20
N ASP A 287 1.84 -20.74 -1.48
CA ASP A 287 1.65 -22.11 -1.95
C ASP A 287 0.84 -22.15 -3.25
N LYS A 288 -0.09 -21.22 -3.41
CA LYS A 288 -0.91 -21.13 -4.62
C LYS A 288 -0.13 -20.56 -5.79
N VAL A 289 0.68 -19.51 -5.59
CA VAL A 289 1.56 -18.97 -6.65
C VAL A 289 2.50 -20.05 -7.17
N ALA A 290 3.13 -20.81 -6.29
CA ALA A 290 4.03 -21.92 -6.65
C ALA A 290 3.36 -23.07 -7.43
N GLN A 291 2.02 -23.12 -7.46
CA GLN A 291 1.26 -24.13 -8.21
C GLN A 291 0.77 -23.63 -9.57
N LEU A 292 0.90 -22.35 -9.85
CA LEU A 292 0.45 -21.76 -11.12
C LEU A 292 1.44 -22.13 -12.25
N ASN A 293 0.91 -22.23 -13.46
CA ASN A 293 1.70 -22.50 -14.65
C ASN A 293 1.52 -21.37 -15.66
N THR A 294 2.59 -21.01 -16.33
CA THR A 294 2.61 -20.01 -17.40
C THR A 294 2.04 -20.58 -18.71
N GLY A 295 1.65 -19.69 -19.61
CA GLY A 295 1.21 -20.00 -20.97
C GLY A 295 -0.07 -19.29 -21.40
N GLY A 296 -0.27 -19.18 -22.70
CA GLY A 296 -1.44 -18.53 -23.31
C GLY A 296 -1.25 -17.06 -23.60
N ASN A 297 -2.37 -16.34 -23.78
CA ASN A 297 -2.43 -14.91 -24.14
C ASN A 297 -2.45 -14.02 -22.89
N THR A 298 -2.51 -12.69 -23.10
CA THR A 298 -2.47 -11.69 -22.05
C THR A 298 -3.83 -10.97 -21.95
N ALA A 299 -4.67 -11.39 -20.98
CA ALA A 299 -6.04 -10.89 -20.79
C ALA A 299 -6.16 -10.11 -19.47
N ILE A 300 -5.45 -8.99 -19.34
CA ILE A 300 -5.34 -8.17 -18.11
C ILE A 300 -6.73 -7.81 -17.57
N GLY A 301 -7.62 -7.30 -18.41
CA GLY A 301 -8.96 -6.92 -17.98
C GLY A 301 -9.78 -8.06 -17.39
N LYS A 302 -9.59 -9.32 -17.86
CA LYS A 302 -10.22 -10.49 -17.20
C LYS A 302 -9.62 -10.74 -15.82
N GLY A 303 -8.28 -10.60 -15.67
CA GLY A 303 -7.62 -10.70 -14.38
C GLY A 303 -8.18 -9.71 -13.37
N MET A 304 -8.38 -8.47 -13.79
CA MET A 304 -9.00 -7.43 -12.94
C MET A 304 -10.45 -7.75 -12.57
N GLN A 305 -11.23 -8.36 -13.48
CA GLN A 305 -12.59 -8.79 -13.18
C GLN A 305 -12.62 -9.94 -12.15
N GLU A 306 -11.70 -10.88 -12.21
CA GLU A 306 -11.58 -11.92 -11.20
C GLU A 306 -11.04 -11.38 -9.88
N GLY A 307 -10.07 -10.45 -9.93
CA GLY A 307 -9.48 -9.85 -8.73
C GLY A 307 -10.46 -9.06 -7.88
N ILE A 308 -11.44 -8.36 -8.49
CA ILE A 308 -12.45 -7.64 -7.74
C ILE A 308 -13.36 -8.58 -6.94
N GLU A 309 -13.65 -9.78 -7.46
CA GLU A 309 -14.47 -10.78 -6.76
C GLU A 309 -13.87 -11.16 -5.40
N GLY A 310 -12.52 -11.17 -5.28
CA GLY A 310 -11.83 -11.33 -4.00
C GLY A 310 -12.13 -10.18 -3.04
N LEU A 311 -12.09 -8.93 -3.52
CA LEU A 311 -12.27 -7.71 -2.72
C LEU A 311 -13.73 -7.41 -2.33
N ILE A 312 -14.70 -8.04 -2.99
CA ILE A 312 -16.14 -7.88 -2.68
C ILE A 312 -16.77 -9.14 -2.07
N HIS A 313 -15.98 -10.21 -1.91
CA HIS A 313 -16.43 -11.44 -1.27
C HIS A 313 -16.83 -11.22 0.20
N SER A 314 -17.60 -12.13 0.77
CA SER A 314 -18.04 -12.06 2.19
C SER A 314 -16.89 -12.05 3.20
N ARG A 315 -15.66 -12.41 2.80
CA ARG A 315 -14.45 -12.28 3.63
C ARG A 315 -13.88 -10.86 3.63
N ALA A 316 -14.25 -10.03 2.63
CA ALA A 316 -13.77 -8.66 2.56
C ALA A 316 -14.33 -7.84 3.73
N ARG A 317 -13.45 -7.06 4.35
CA ARG A 317 -13.80 -6.24 5.49
C ARG A 317 -14.46 -4.94 5.00
N PRO A 318 -15.62 -4.54 5.56
CA PRO A 318 -16.37 -3.36 5.08
C PRO A 318 -15.57 -2.05 5.10
N PHE A 319 -14.59 -1.95 6.01
CA PHE A 319 -13.85 -0.71 6.28
C PHE A 319 -12.36 -0.81 5.95
N ALA A 320 -11.90 -1.95 5.44
CA ALA A 320 -10.53 -2.08 4.93
C ALA A 320 -10.33 -1.25 3.66
N ALA A 321 -9.16 -0.63 3.54
CA ALA A 321 -8.76 -0.04 2.28
C ALA A 321 -8.58 -1.15 1.24
N LYS A 322 -9.31 -1.06 0.13
CA LYS A 322 -9.24 -2.02 -0.96
C LYS A 322 -8.20 -1.60 -1.96
N THR A 323 -7.24 -2.47 -2.20
CA THR A 323 -6.15 -2.21 -3.15
C THR A 323 -6.03 -3.37 -4.13
N MET A 324 -5.90 -3.04 -5.39
CA MET A 324 -5.63 -3.98 -6.48
C MET A 324 -4.22 -3.71 -7.01
N VAL A 325 -3.38 -4.74 -7.11
CA VAL A 325 -2.04 -4.66 -7.70
C VAL A 325 -2.03 -5.54 -8.94
N VAL A 326 -1.91 -4.92 -10.10
CA VAL A 326 -1.94 -5.60 -11.41
C VAL A 326 -0.55 -5.64 -11.99
N MET A 327 -0.04 -6.83 -12.28
CA MET A 327 1.29 -7.03 -12.86
C MET A 327 1.18 -7.64 -14.26
N THR A 328 2.03 -7.19 -15.18
CA THR A 328 2.18 -7.72 -16.54
C THR A 328 3.60 -7.53 -17.07
N ASP A 329 4.07 -8.47 -17.89
CA ASP A 329 5.32 -8.38 -18.66
C ASP A 329 5.09 -8.07 -20.15
N GLY A 330 3.82 -7.97 -20.58
CA GLY A 330 3.46 -7.89 -21.99
C GLY A 330 2.41 -6.85 -22.34
N ASN A 331 1.92 -6.99 -23.57
CA ASN A 331 0.82 -6.19 -24.11
C ASN A 331 -0.48 -6.98 -24.01
N GLN A 332 -1.54 -6.34 -23.53
CA GLN A 332 -2.85 -6.96 -23.56
C GLN A 332 -3.26 -7.27 -25.02
N ASN A 333 -3.73 -8.49 -25.25
CA ASN A 333 -4.16 -8.97 -26.57
C ASN A 333 -5.55 -9.66 -26.55
N GLN A 334 -6.24 -9.60 -25.43
CA GLN A 334 -7.58 -10.15 -25.20
C GLN A 334 -8.50 -9.14 -24.53
N THR A 335 -9.75 -9.07 -24.97
CA THR A 335 -10.80 -8.26 -24.34
C THR A 335 -11.36 -8.93 -23.08
N PRO A 336 -11.94 -8.15 -22.12
CA PRO A 336 -12.10 -6.69 -22.12
C PRO A 336 -10.77 -5.96 -21.87
N TRP A 337 -10.66 -4.72 -22.39
CA TRP A 337 -9.49 -3.89 -22.19
C TRP A 337 -9.37 -3.40 -20.75
N ALA A 338 -8.15 -3.37 -20.21
CA ALA A 338 -7.88 -3.12 -18.80
C ALA A 338 -8.37 -1.73 -18.34
N GLU A 339 -8.19 -0.69 -19.15
CA GLU A 339 -8.65 0.67 -18.86
C GLU A 339 -10.17 0.78 -18.76
N ASN A 340 -10.92 0.03 -19.61
CA ASN A 340 -12.37 0.00 -19.53
C ASN A 340 -12.85 -0.72 -18.26
N VAL A 341 -12.17 -1.78 -17.88
CA VAL A 341 -12.44 -2.50 -16.62
C VAL A 341 -12.11 -1.62 -15.44
N ALA A 342 -10.93 -0.98 -15.41
CA ALA A 342 -10.54 -0.05 -14.36
C ALA A 342 -11.60 1.04 -14.15
N GLN A 343 -12.05 1.69 -15.23
CA GLN A 343 -13.10 2.71 -15.16
C GLN A 343 -14.42 2.17 -14.59
N SER A 344 -14.80 0.95 -14.97
CA SER A 344 -15.99 0.30 -14.43
C SER A 344 -15.83 -0.01 -12.93
N LEU A 345 -14.66 -0.50 -12.52
CA LEU A 345 -14.38 -0.85 -11.12
C LEU A 345 -14.42 0.37 -10.21
N VAL A 346 -13.75 1.48 -10.57
CA VAL A 346 -13.72 2.68 -9.72
C VAL A 346 -15.07 3.40 -9.67
N ASN A 347 -15.92 3.24 -10.69
CA ASN A 347 -17.27 3.78 -10.67
C ASN A 347 -18.21 3.02 -9.71
N ASN A 348 -17.94 1.75 -9.46
CA ASN A 348 -18.79 0.89 -8.66
C ASN A 348 -18.24 0.61 -7.25
N TYR A 349 -16.91 0.70 -7.09
CA TYR A 349 -16.23 0.32 -5.85
C TYR A 349 -15.20 1.39 -5.43
N LEU A 350 -15.08 1.61 -4.14
CA LEU A 350 -14.02 2.44 -3.58
C LEU A 350 -12.74 1.59 -3.44
N LEU A 351 -11.87 1.66 -4.43
CA LEU A 351 -10.59 0.93 -4.45
C LEU A 351 -9.48 1.74 -5.11
N THR A 352 -8.25 1.39 -4.80
CA THR A 352 -7.04 1.93 -5.45
C THR A 352 -6.45 0.85 -6.35
N ILE A 353 -6.01 1.19 -7.57
CA ILE A 353 -5.38 0.25 -8.50
C ILE A 353 -3.94 0.69 -8.74
N HIS A 354 -2.98 -0.11 -8.30
CA HIS A 354 -1.57 0.01 -8.67
C HIS A 354 -1.25 -0.92 -9.82
N THR A 355 -0.33 -0.51 -10.68
CA THR A 355 0.13 -1.34 -11.79
C THR A 355 1.63 -1.50 -11.78
N VAL A 356 2.10 -2.67 -12.13
CA VAL A 356 3.52 -3.01 -12.26
C VAL A 356 3.75 -3.59 -13.65
N THR A 357 4.68 -3.01 -14.40
CA THR A 357 5.16 -3.59 -15.67
C THR A 357 6.56 -4.14 -15.48
N PHE A 358 6.86 -5.26 -16.11
CA PHE A 358 8.14 -5.93 -16.03
C PHE A 358 8.75 -6.14 -17.42
N GLY A 359 10.04 -5.82 -17.56
CA GLY A 359 10.78 -5.96 -18.80
C GLY A 359 10.40 -4.97 -19.92
N ASP A 360 11.17 -4.95 -20.98
CA ASP A 360 11.03 -3.99 -22.09
C ASP A 360 9.79 -4.25 -22.97
N GLY A 361 9.21 -5.46 -22.90
CA GLY A 361 8.05 -5.87 -23.69
C GLY A 361 6.72 -5.34 -23.19
N ALA A 362 6.66 -4.90 -21.94
CA ALA A 362 5.41 -4.50 -21.29
C ALA A 362 4.89 -3.13 -21.73
N ASN A 363 3.59 -3.01 -21.94
CA ASN A 363 2.95 -1.75 -22.30
C ASN A 363 2.78 -0.83 -21.10
N GLN A 364 3.80 -0.03 -20.83
CA GLN A 364 3.81 0.91 -19.72
C GLN A 364 2.76 2.02 -19.87
N GLN A 365 2.41 2.41 -21.11
CA GLN A 365 1.47 3.50 -21.34
C GLN A 365 0.06 3.13 -20.89
N ASP A 366 -0.44 1.97 -21.33
CA ASP A 366 -1.77 1.49 -20.94
C ASP A 366 -1.84 1.26 -19.42
N MET A 367 -0.76 0.72 -18.82
CA MET A 367 -0.70 0.48 -17.38
C MET A 367 -0.63 1.77 -16.55
N ARG A 368 0.00 2.86 -17.06
CA ARG A 368 -0.08 4.19 -16.44
C ARG A 368 -1.50 4.74 -16.47
N GLU A 369 -2.23 4.52 -17.56
CA GLU A 369 -3.62 4.93 -17.67
C GLU A 369 -4.52 4.18 -16.70
N VAL A 370 -4.36 2.85 -16.59
CA VAL A 370 -5.07 2.02 -15.60
C VAL A 370 -4.81 2.50 -14.17
N ALA A 371 -3.54 2.75 -13.81
CA ALA A 371 -3.19 3.27 -12.48
C ALA A 371 -3.78 4.66 -12.21
N ALA A 372 -3.76 5.56 -13.21
CA ALA A 372 -4.33 6.90 -13.09
C ALA A 372 -5.86 6.85 -12.88
N ILE A 373 -6.57 5.99 -13.61
CA ILE A 373 -8.00 5.74 -13.42
C ILE A 373 -8.26 5.22 -12.00
N GLY A 374 -7.43 4.29 -11.52
CA GLY A 374 -7.54 3.69 -10.19
C GLY A 374 -7.06 4.57 -9.04
N GLY A 375 -6.58 5.79 -9.30
CA GLY A 375 -6.02 6.68 -8.27
C GLY A 375 -4.75 6.14 -7.58
N GLY A 376 -4.09 5.15 -8.18
CA GLY A 376 -2.86 4.53 -7.70
C GLY A 376 -1.61 5.02 -8.42
N LYS A 377 -0.55 4.21 -8.35
CA LYS A 377 0.74 4.47 -9.00
C LYS A 377 1.06 3.36 -9.99
N HIS A 378 1.73 3.74 -11.07
CA HIS A 378 2.37 2.82 -11.99
C HIS A 378 3.85 2.70 -11.66
N TYR A 379 4.36 1.47 -11.67
CA TYR A 379 5.76 1.12 -11.48
C TYR A 379 6.26 0.35 -12.70
N HIS A 380 7.57 0.47 -12.97
CA HIS A 380 8.23 -0.31 -14.00
C HIS A 380 9.51 -0.94 -13.46
N ALA A 381 9.61 -2.24 -13.58
CA ALA A 381 10.80 -3.02 -13.25
C ALA A 381 11.53 -3.42 -14.53
N ALA A 382 12.79 -3.06 -14.65
CA ALA A 382 13.63 -3.50 -15.75
C ALA A 382 14.28 -4.87 -15.48
N THR A 383 14.48 -5.21 -14.21
CA THR A 383 15.12 -6.44 -13.74
C THR A 383 14.30 -7.11 -12.64
N GLY A 384 14.59 -8.38 -12.35
CA GLY A 384 13.98 -9.10 -11.23
C GLY A 384 14.25 -8.43 -9.88
N GLU A 385 15.44 -7.88 -9.66
CA GLU A 385 15.78 -7.12 -8.44
C GLU A 385 14.91 -5.84 -8.31
N ASP A 386 14.68 -5.14 -9.42
CA ASP A 386 13.77 -3.99 -9.45
C ASP A 386 12.34 -4.42 -9.10
N LEU A 387 11.90 -5.58 -9.61
CA LEU A 387 10.57 -6.11 -9.36
C LEU A 387 10.37 -6.41 -7.87
N VAL A 388 11.32 -7.08 -7.23
CA VAL A 388 11.31 -7.32 -5.77
C VAL A 388 11.21 -6.01 -5.01
N ARG A 389 12.08 -5.04 -5.29
CA ARG A 389 12.10 -3.73 -4.63
C ARG A 389 10.78 -2.96 -4.81
N ILE A 390 10.18 -3.04 -6.00
CA ILE A 390 8.88 -2.39 -6.28
C ILE A 390 7.76 -3.03 -5.47
N PHE A 391 7.72 -4.35 -5.38
CA PHE A 391 6.71 -5.05 -4.59
C PHE A 391 6.85 -4.73 -3.09
N GLU A 392 8.08 -4.67 -2.56
CA GLU A 392 8.35 -4.20 -1.20
C GLU A 392 7.91 -2.73 -1.01
N GLU A 393 8.17 -1.84 -2.00
CA GLU A 393 7.73 -0.46 -1.95
C GLU A 393 6.21 -0.34 -1.92
N ILE A 394 5.50 -1.12 -2.74
CA ILE A 394 4.04 -1.14 -2.74
C ILE A 394 3.52 -1.60 -1.37
N ALA A 395 4.06 -2.68 -0.81
CA ALA A 395 3.66 -3.18 0.50
C ALA A 395 3.82 -2.12 1.61
N ASN A 396 4.92 -1.36 1.59
CA ASN A 396 5.22 -0.32 2.58
C ASN A 396 4.42 0.98 2.40
N ASN A 397 3.99 1.33 1.17
CA ASN A 397 3.41 2.64 0.86
C ASN A 397 1.87 2.67 0.78
N LEU A 398 1.18 1.67 1.29
CA LEU A 398 -0.28 1.64 1.27
C LEU A 398 -0.88 2.67 2.24
N PRO A 399 -2.00 3.35 1.89
CA PRO A 399 -2.37 4.62 2.50
C PRO A 399 -2.88 4.54 3.95
N THR A 400 -2.53 5.57 4.76
CA THR A 400 -3.08 5.84 6.10
C THR A 400 -4.24 6.84 5.99
N ILE A 401 -5.39 6.58 6.62
CA ILE A 401 -6.57 7.46 6.59
C ILE A 401 -6.72 8.21 7.91
N LEU A 402 -7.11 9.50 7.84
CA LEU A 402 -7.57 10.25 9.02
C LEU A 402 -9.05 9.97 9.28
N THR A 403 -9.35 9.66 10.53
CA THR A 403 -10.75 9.61 11.04
C THR A 403 -11.00 10.80 11.96
N LYS A 404 -12.14 11.45 11.75
CA LYS A 404 -12.64 12.50 12.65
C LYS A 404 -13.56 11.91 13.70
#